data_1d65c6fd5446780f01cacef6dfdb0181
#
_entry.id   1d65c6fd5446780f01cacef6dfdb0181
#
_cell.length_a   1.000
_cell.length_b   1.000
_cell.length_c   1.000
_cell.angle_alpha   90.00
_cell.angle_beta   90.00
_cell.angle_gamma   90.00
#
_symmetry.space_group_name_H-M   'P 1'
#
loop_
_entity.id
_entity.type
_entity.pdbx_description
1 polymer ?
#
loop_
_entity_poly.entity_id
_entity_poly.type
_entity_poly.pdbx_seq_one_letter_code
_entity_poly.pdbx_strand_id
1 'polypeptide(L)'
;GTYTVDKETGVVTFTPTDKSYSGDVVPVKVQAKDANGTTVETTYTPKITPVAPTADPAESIGKQGQEQTGKPTFTPGNPAVPMNDDTPATFEDGKTTKTVDGVGTYTVAPDGTVTFKPVPSFVGEAPSVTVVREDMNGTKVSAKYTPTVTPVRPTGEEVTSEDIQGKTQTGKPTFTEGDPVVPM
;
A
#
# COMPACT_ATOMS: atom_id res chain seq x y z
N GLY A 1 4.52 27.91 -17.41
CA GLY A 1 3.68 28.88 -16.70
C GLY A 1 3.69 30.26 -17.31
N THR A 2 2.84 31.13 -16.81
CA THR A 2 2.68 32.51 -17.28
C THR A 2 2.95 33.49 -16.14
N TYR A 3 3.62 34.58 -16.44
CA TYR A 3 3.84 35.70 -15.51
C TYR A 3 2.94 36.89 -15.89
N THR A 4 2.36 37.53 -14.88
CA THR A 4 1.70 38.82 -15.00
C THR A 4 2.27 39.78 -13.96
N VAL A 5 2.33 41.07 -14.27
CA VAL A 5 2.73 42.12 -13.33
C VAL A 5 1.63 43.15 -13.22
N ASP A 6 1.26 43.50 -12.00
CA ASP A 6 0.43 44.62 -11.71
C ASP A 6 1.29 45.91 -11.77
N LYS A 7 0.98 46.81 -12.69
CA LYS A 7 1.79 48.00 -12.95
C LYS A 7 1.67 49.08 -11.87
N GLU A 8 0.62 49.05 -11.05
CA GLU A 8 0.41 50.01 -9.97
C GLU A 8 1.09 49.56 -8.69
N THR A 9 1.03 48.26 -8.38
CA THR A 9 1.55 47.69 -7.12
C THR A 9 2.89 47.03 -7.27
N GLY A 10 3.33 46.68 -8.51
CA GLY A 10 4.53 45.90 -8.77
C GLY A 10 4.43 44.42 -8.42
N VAL A 11 3.25 43.93 -8.01
CA VAL A 11 3.01 42.54 -7.69
C VAL A 11 3.15 41.66 -8.92
N VAL A 12 4.04 40.66 -8.84
CA VAL A 12 4.25 39.66 -9.88
C VAL A 12 3.48 38.37 -9.50
N THR A 13 2.64 37.91 -10.40
CA THR A 13 1.90 36.64 -10.23
C THR A 13 2.44 35.62 -11.22
N PHE A 14 2.77 34.44 -10.74
CA PHE A 14 3.10 33.28 -11.55
C PHE A 14 1.94 32.28 -11.53
N THR A 15 1.46 31.85 -12.70
CA THR A 15 0.42 30.84 -12.85
C THR A 15 1.00 29.64 -13.61
N PRO A 16 1.11 28.45 -12.97
CA PRO A 16 1.53 27.23 -13.65
C PRO A 16 0.52 26.84 -14.74
N THR A 17 0.98 26.57 -15.96
CA THR A 17 0.15 25.98 -17.04
C THR A 17 0.07 24.47 -16.92
N ASP A 18 1.16 23.84 -16.49
CA ASP A 18 1.22 22.42 -16.17
C ASP A 18 1.09 22.26 -14.65
N LYS A 19 -0.04 21.69 -14.21
CA LYS A 19 -0.34 21.47 -12.79
C LYS A 19 0.41 20.29 -12.20
N SER A 20 1.04 19.45 -13.04
CA SER A 20 1.89 18.34 -12.62
C SER A 20 3.34 18.76 -12.36
N TYR A 21 3.77 19.92 -12.89
CA TYR A 21 5.13 20.40 -12.77
C TYR A 21 5.50 20.71 -11.32
N SER A 22 6.67 20.25 -10.91
CA SER A 22 7.34 20.67 -9.66
C SER A 22 8.82 20.94 -9.93
N GLY A 23 9.40 21.82 -9.13
CA GLY A 23 10.81 22.21 -9.27
C GLY A 23 11.01 23.71 -9.42
N ASP A 24 12.17 24.08 -9.91
CA ASP A 24 12.58 25.46 -10.12
C ASP A 24 11.93 26.01 -11.38
N VAL A 25 11.40 27.24 -11.28
CA VAL A 25 10.79 27.95 -12.40
C VAL A 25 11.78 28.96 -12.93
N VAL A 26 11.78 29.15 -14.25
CA VAL A 26 12.63 30.17 -14.91
C VAL A 26 12.30 31.55 -14.32
N PRO A 27 13.28 32.27 -13.76
CA PRO A 27 13.07 33.60 -13.20
C PRO A 27 12.59 34.61 -14.23
N VAL A 28 11.81 35.59 -13.79
CA VAL A 28 11.43 36.75 -14.61
C VAL A 28 12.07 38.03 -14.06
N LYS A 29 12.58 38.88 -14.94
CA LYS A 29 13.03 40.22 -14.60
C LYS A 29 11.88 41.20 -14.62
N VAL A 30 11.80 42.02 -13.60
CA VAL A 30 10.81 43.10 -13.45
C VAL A 30 11.54 44.43 -13.40
N GLN A 31 11.05 45.41 -14.14
CA GLN A 31 11.59 46.75 -14.17
C GLN A 31 10.62 47.74 -13.55
N ALA A 32 11.14 48.67 -12.80
CA ALA A 32 10.44 49.88 -12.36
C ALA A 32 11.22 51.13 -12.82
N LYS A 33 10.47 52.22 -13.02
CA LYS A 33 11.03 53.51 -13.47
C LYS A 33 10.63 54.58 -12.47
N ASP A 34 11.58 55.40 -12.04
CA ASP A 34 11.30 56.53 -11.18
C ASP A 34 10.74 57.75 -11.99
N ALA A 35 10.34 58.82 -11.30
CA ALA A 35 9.84 60.04 -11.91
C ALA A 35 10.88 60.75 -12.79
N ASN A 36 12.16 60.49 -12.60
CA ASN A 36 13.24 61.05 -13.41
C ASN A 36 13.51 60.23 -14.68
N GLY A 37 12.86 59.10 -14.82
CA GLY A 37 13.07 58.21 -15.95
C GLY A 37 14.16 57.17 -15.75
N THR A 38 14.74 57.03 -14.53
CA THR A 38 15.75 56.05 -14.20
C THR A 38 15.12 54.68 -13.97
N THR A 39 15.65 53.66 -14.61
CA THR A 39 15.11 52.31 -14.54
C THR A 39 15.93 51.46 -13.55
N VAL A 40 15.27 50.68 -12.72
CA VAL A 40 15.84 49.65 -11.87
C VAL A 40 15.21 48.28 -12.21
N GLU A 41 16.01 47.25 -12.21
CA GLU A 41 15.60 45.88 -12.46
C GLU A 41 15.76 45.02 -11.22
N THR A 42 14.82 44.07 -11.03
CA THR A 42 14.95 43.01 -10.05
C THR A 42 14.41 41.71 -10.63
N THR A 43 14.60 40.59 -9.92
CA THR A 43 14.22 39.28 -10.40
C THR A 43 13.23 38.64 -9.41
N TYR A 44 12.16 38.05 -9.93
CA TYR A 44 11.26 37.18 -9.18
C TYR A 44 11.50 35.72 -9.59
N THR A 45 11.75 34.85 -8.60
CA THR A 45 12.07 33.42 -8.81
C THR A 45 11.09 32.57 -8.01
N PRO A 46 10.01 32.08 -8.61
CA PRO A 46 9.11 31.14 -7.93
C PRO A 46 9.74 29.74 -7.90
N LYS A 47 9.35 28.97 -6.89
CA LYS A 47 9.66 27.55 -6.78
C LYS A 47 8.38 26.79 -6.48
N ILE A 48 8.17 25.65 -7.16
CA ILE A 48 7.01 24.79 -6.96
C ILE A 48 7.48 23.53 -6.23
N THR A 49 6.92 23.28 -5.04
CA THR A 49 7.19 22.07 -4.28
C THR A 49 6.15 21.00 -4.64
N PRO A 50 6.57 19.72 -4.81
CA PRO A 50 5.63 18.63 -5.06
C PRO A 50 4.72 18.39 -3.84
N VAL A 51 3.50 17.94 -4.09
CA VAL A 51 2.60 17.40 -3.07
C VAL A 51 2.76 15.88 -3.08
N ALA A 52 3.25 15.33 -1.97
CA ALA A 52 3.53 13.90 -1.88
C ALA A 52 2.24 13.06 -1.86
N PRO A 53 2.23 11.87 -2.49
CA PRO A 53 1.15 10.91 -2.35
C PRO A 53 1.04 10.38 -0.92
N THR A 54 -0.12 9.87 -0.55
CA THR A 54 -0.38 9.22 0.74
C THR A 54 -0.77 7.77 0.55
N ALA A 55 -0.67 6.97 1.63
CA ALA A 55 -1.08 5.58 1.60
C ALA A 55 -1.65 5.12 2.93
N ASP A 56 -2.68 4.28 2.87
CA ASP A 56 -3.31 3.65 4.03
C ASP A 56 -3.01 2.15 4.04
N PRO A 57 -2.79 1.55 5.23
CA PRO A 57 -2.50 0.13 5.38
C PRO A 57 -3.73 -0.74 5.06
N ALA A 58 -3.49 -2.02 4.82
CA ALA A 58 -4.52 -3.04 4.69
C ALA A 58 -4.28 -4.19 5.67
N GLU A 59 -5.38 -4.82 6.07
CA GLU A 59 -5.38 -6.00 6.92
C GLU A 59 -6.27 -7.06 6.31
N SER A 60 -6.07 -8.32 6.68
CA SER A 60 -6.98 -9.41 6.36
C SER A 60 -7.04 -10.43 7.48
N ILE A 61 -8.15 -11.15 7.56
CA ILE A 61 -8.35 -12.25 8.51
C ILE A 61 -8.87 -13.44 7.71
N GLY A 62 -8.17 -14.57 7.80
CA GLY A 62 -8.55 -15.81 7.13
C GLY A 62 -8.36 -17.02 8.03
N LYS A 63 -8.90 -18.18 7.61
CA LYS A 63 -8.70 -19.43 8.32
C LYS A 63 -7.34 -20.04 8.01
N GLN A 64 -6.85 -20.86 8.91
CA GLN A 64 -5.63 -21.64 8.77
C GLN A 64 -5.60 -22.38 7.41
N GLY A 65 -4.46 -22.30 6.70
CA GLY A 65 -4.28 -22.90 5.38
C GLY A 65 -4.90 -22.15 4.21
N GLN A 66 -5.77 -21.14 4.44
CA GLN A 66 -6.41 -20.38 3.36
C GLN A 66 -5.56 -19.20 2.92
N GLU A 67 -5.51 -19.00 1.60
CA GLU A 67 -4.90 -17.82 0.99
C GLU A 67 -5.74 -16.58 1.30
N GLN A 68 -5.06 -15.46 1.55
CA GLN A 68 -5.66 -14.17 1.86
C GLN A 68 -5.14 -13.10 0.92
N THR A 69 -5.95 -12.08 0.67
CA THR A 69 -5.55 -10.91 -0.08
C THR A 69 -5.83 -9.64 0.70
N GLY A 70 -4.98 -8.63 0.50
CA GLY A 70 -5.21 -7.28 1.00
C GLY A 70 -4.59 -6.26 0.06
N LYS A 71 -5.24 -5.12 -0.05
CA LYS A 71 -4.80 -4.04 -0.94
C LYS A 71 -4.66 -2.74 -0.16
N PRO A 72 -3.43 -2.33 0.21
CA PRO A 72 -3.18 -0.99 0.69
C PRO A 72 -3.68 0.06 -0.32
N THR A 73 -4.23 1.15 0.18
CA THR A 73 -4.73 2.23 -0.67
C THR A 73 -3.66 3.28 -0.88
N PHE A 74 -3.46 3.68 -2.14
CA PHE A 74 -2.49 4.73 -2.52
C PHE A 74 -3.23 5.88 -3.17
N THR A 75 -3.05 7.07 -2.63
CA THR A 75 -3.77 8.29 -3.08
C THR A 75 -2.77 9.32 -3.59
N PRO A 76 -2.93 9.83 -4.82
CA PRO A 76 -2.10 10.90 -5.34
C PRO A 76 -2.15 12.14 -4.45
N GLY A 77 -1.02 12.79 -4.23
CA GLY A 77 -0.96 14.07 -3.52
C GLY A 77 -1.56 15.23 -4.34
N ASN A 78 -1.42 15.15 -5.66
CA ASN A 78 -1.99 16.09 -6.62
C ASN A 78 -2.75 15.31 -7.69
N PRO A 79 -4.03 15.61 -7.97
CA PRO A 79 -4.80 14.94 -9.04
C PRO A 79 -4.18 15.04 -10.44
N ALA A 80 -3.34 16.06 -10.69
CA ALA A 80 -2.61 16.19 -11.95
C ALA A 80 -1.35 15.28 -12.01
N VAL A 81 -1.00 14.63 -10.90
CA VAL A 81 0.13 13.68 -10.79
C VAL A 81 -0.42 12.37 -10.23
N PRO A 82 -1.07 11.54 -11.06
CA PRO A 82 -1.62 10.26 -10.62
C PRO A 82 -0.53 9.30 -10.16
N MET A 83 -0.93 8.20 -9.51
CA MET A 83 -0.02 7.09 -9.25
C MET A 83 0.48 6.52 -10.58
N ASN A 84 1.76 6.15 -10.61
CA ASN A 84 2.39 5.63 -11.82
C ASN A 84 2.06 4.13 -11.98
N ASP A 85 1.17 3.82 -12.93
CA ASP A 85 0.77 2.44 -13.21
C ASP A 85 1.78 1.71 -14.14
N ASP A 86 2.70 2.44 -14.76
CA ASP A 86 3.79 1.86 -15.55
C ASP A 86 4.93 1.34 -14.66
N THR A 87 5.01 1.81 -13.41
CA THR A 87 5.94 1.30 -12.39
C THR A 87 5.20 0.34 -11.46
N PRO A 88 5.43 -0.99 -11.57
CA PRO A 88 4.77 -1.98 -10.73
C PRO A 88 5.06 -1.76 -9.24
N ALA A 89 4.08 -2.06 -8.39
CA ALA A 89 4.28 -2.12 -6.96
C ALA A 89 5.31 -3.19 -6.58
N THR A 90 6.11 -2.91 -5.57
CA THR A 90 7.10 -3.84 -5.02
C THR A 90 7.05 -3.83 -3.49
N PHE A 91 7.68 -4.80 -2.86
CA PHE A 91 8.03 -4.69 -1.45
C PHE A 91 9.21 -3.72 -1.26
N GLU A 92 9.50 -3.34 -0.03
CA GLU A 92 10.56 -2.38 0.32
C GLU A 92 11.96 -2.79 -0.15
N ASP A 93 12.19 -4.09 -0.38
CA ASP A 93 13.44 -4.65 -0.93
C ASP A 93 13.48 -4.66 -2.47
N GLY A 94 12.48 -4.09 -3.13
CA GLY A 94 12.33 -4.04 -4.58
C GLY A 94 11.85 -5.34 -5.23
N LYS A 95 11.53 -6.37 -4.44
CA LYS A 95 11.02 -7.65 -4.93
C LYS A 95 9.49 -7.68 -4.94
N THR A 96 8.93 -8.61 -5.70
CA THR A 96 7.48 -8.88 -5.75
C THR A 96 7.07 -10.11 -4.94
N THR A 97 8.03 -10.81 -4.35
CA THR A 97 7.79 -12.02 -3.53
C THR A 97 8.67 -11.98 -2.28
N LYS A 98 8.07 -12.32 -1.14
CA LYS A 98 8.75 -12.43 0.16
C LYS A 98 8.28 -13.68 0.87
N THR A 99 9.21 -14.59 1.21
CA THR A 99 8.93 -15.78 2.01
C THR A 99 9.44 -15.57 3.43
N VAL A 100 8.60 -15.92 4.40
CA VAL A 100 8.92 -15.90 5.83
C VAL A 100 8.82 -17.34 6.33
N ASP A 101 9.91 -17.85 6.83
CA ASP A 101 10.05 -19.26 7.26
C ASP A 101 9.04 -19.58 8.39
N GLY A 102 8.34 -20.70 8.27
CA GLY A 102 7.32 -21.12 9.24
C GLY A 102 6.02 -20.27 9.22
N VAL A 103 5.92 -19.26 8.38
CA VAL A 103 4.75 -18.35 8.28
C VAL A 103 4.05 -18.49 6.93
N GLY A 104 4.74 -18.21 5.83
CA GLY A 104 4.15 -18.25 4.51
C GLY A 104 4.88 -17.38 3.49
N THR A 105 4.24 -17.21 2.33
CA THR A 105 4.77 -16.44 1.21
C THR A 105 3.82 -15.30 0.84
N TYR A 106 4.36 -14.12 0.66
CA TYR A 106 3.69 -12.93 0.17
C TYR A 106 4.07 -12.68 -1.29
N THR A 107 3.10 -12.31 -2.10
CA THR A 107 3.32 -11.79 -3.46
C THR A 107 2.56 -10.49 -3.64
N VAL A 108 3.18 -9.51 -4.30
CA VAL A 108 2.52 -8.25 -4.63
C VAL A 108 2.30 -8.15 -6.13
N ALA A 109 1.07 -7.83 -6.51
CA ALA A 109 0.68 -7.55 -7.90
C ALA A 109 1.07 -6.11 -8.29
N PRO A 110 1.18 -5.79 -9.60
CA PRO A 110 1.54 -4.46 -10.07
C PRO A 110 0.69 -3.32 -9.49
N ASP A 111 -0.58 -3.56 -9.20
CA ASP A 111 -1.54 -2.60 -8.64
C ASP A 111 -1.43 -2.40 -7.11
N GLY A 112 -0.52 -3.13 -6.45
CA GLY A 112 -0.31 -3.09 -5.01
C GLY A 112 -1.12 -4.11 -4.21
N THR A 113 -1.94 -4.94 -4.85
CA THR A 113 -2.65 -6.04 -4.17
C THR A 113 -1.65 -7.08 -3.70
N VAL A 114 -1.69 -7.41 -2.42
CA VAL A 114 -0.84 -8.45 -1.82
C VAL A 114 -1.65 -9.72 -1.62
N THR A 115 -1.09 -10.84 -2.07
CA THR A 115 -1.58 -12.18 -1.77
C THR A 115 -0.66 -12.81 -0.72
N PHE A 116 -1.24 -13.33 0.36
CA PHE A 116 -0.54 -14.07 1.40
C PHE A 116 -0.99 -15.52 1.41
N LYS A 117 -0.05 -16.43 1.23
CA LYS A 117 -0.26 -17.89 1.31
C LYS A 117 0.43 -18.41 2.56
N PRO A 118 -0.32 -18.67 3.67
CA PRO A 118 0.26 -19.21 4.89
C PRO A 118 0.74 -20.65 4.69
N VAL A 119 1.75 -21.07 5.48
CA VAL A 119 2.00 -22.50 5.64
C VAL A 119 0.85 -23.12 6.45
N PRO A 120 0.47 -24.39 6.21
CA PRO A 120 -0.70 -25.01 6.85
C PRO A 120 -0.68 -25.00 8.39
N SER A 121 0.52 -25.02 9.00
CA SER A 121 0.68 -25.02 10.45
C SER A 121 0.63 -23.63 11.10
N PHE A 122 0.68 -22.54 10.31
CA PHE A 122 0.73 -21.19 10.87
C PHE A 122 -0.64 -20.71 11.35
N VAL A 123 -0.66 -20.11 12.53
CA VAL A 123 -1.80 -19.38 13.13
C VAL A 123 -1.30 -18.13 13.85
N GLY A 124 -2.14 -17.10 13.90
CA GLY A 124 -1.83 -15.83 14.54
C GLY A 124 -1.62 -14.71 13.54
N GLU A 125 -1.17 -13.56 14.03
CA GLU A 125 -0.81 -12.42 13.20
C GLU A 125 0.53 -12.69 12.52
N ALA A 126 0.54 -12.58 11.19
CA ALA A 126 1.74 -12.76 10.40
C ALA A 126 2.53 -11.43 10.34
N PRO A 127 3.87 -11.49 10.19
CA PRO A 127 4.69 -10.29 10.02
C PRO A 127 4.18 -9.42 8.87
N SER A 128 4.02 -8.12 9.12
CA SER A 128 3.62 -7.17 8.08
C SER A 128 4.64 -7.10 6.95
N VAL A 129 4.16 -6.87 5.74
CA VAL A 129 4.99 -6.51 4.59
C VAL A 129 4.69 -5.08 4.16
N THR A 130 5.71 -4.35 3.71
CA THR A 130 5.57 -2.97 3.24
C THR A 130 5.50 -2.96 1.72
N VAL A 131 4.42 -2.44 1.17
CA VAL A 131 4.22 -2.22 -0.27
C VAL A 131 4.62 -0.81 -0.61
N VAL A 132 5.39 -0.64 -1.69
CA VAL A 132 5.88 0.63 -2.19
C VAL A 132 5.30 0.89 -3.58
N ARG A 133 4.78 2.08 -3.79
CA ARG A 133 4.40 2.63 -5.10
C ARG A 133 4.98 4.03 -5.27
N GLU A 134 4.95 4.56 -6.48
CA GLU A 134 5.34 5.92 -6.76
C GLU A 134 4.30 6.63 -7.63
N ASP A 135 4.29 7.95 -7.59
CA ASP A 135 3.49 8.77 -8.49
C ASP A 135 4.24 9.05 -9.81
N MET A 136 3.58 9.75 -10.75
CA MET A 136 4.17 10.11 -12.05
C MET A 136 5.39 11.04 -11.96
N ASN A 137 5.65 11.66 -10.79
CA ASN A 137 6.87 12.43 -10.52
C ASN A 137 7.99 11.57 -9.92
N GLY A 138 7.76 10.27 -9.69
CA GLY A 138 8.70 9.37 -9.03
C GLY A 138 8.75 9.53 -7.50
N THR A 139 7.77 10.23 -6.90
CA THR A 139 7.67 10.36 -5.44
C THR A 139 7.11 9.08 -4.86
N LYS A 140 7.91 8.41 -4.03
CA LYS A 140 7.54 7.12 -3.43
C LYS A 140 6.67 7.30 -2.20
N VAL A 141 5.77 6.35 -2.02
CA VAL A 141 4.90 6.20 -0.86
C VAL A 141 4.76 4.72 -0.52
N SER A 142 4.58 4.40 0.75
CA SER A 142 4.50 3.02 1.21
C SER A 142 3.41 2.82 2.24
N ALA A 143 2.84 1.61 2.27
CA ALA A 143 1.88 1.18 3.29
C ALA A 143 2.10 -0.29 3.64
N LYS A 144 1.65 -0.68 4.84
CA LYS A 144 1.76 -2.05 5.34
C LYS A 144 0.54 -2.88 4.98
N TYR A 145 0.76 -4.18 4.80
CA TYR A 145 -0.26 -5.20 4.79
C TYR A 145 0.03 -6.21 5.89
N THR A 146 -0.99 -6.51 6.73
CA THR A 146 -0.87 -7.41 7.88
C THR A 146 -1.99 -8.45 7.84
N PRO A 147 -1.71 -9.71 7.49
CA PRO A 147 -2.67 -10.80 7.54
C PRO A 147 -2.71 -11.45 8.93
N THR A 148 -3.90 -11.90 9.35
CA THR A 148 -4.10 -12.71 10.55
C THR A 148 -4.73 -14.05 10.17
N VAL A 149 -4.19 -15.14 10.70
CA VAL A 149 -4.66 -16.51 10.46
C VAL A 149 -5.35 -17.05 11.70
N THR A 150 -6.63 -17.37 11.58
CA THR A 150 -7.41 -17.98 12.66
C THR A 150 -7.33 -19.51 12.59
N PRO A 151 -7.17 -20.20 13.74
CA PRO A 151 -7.05 -21.65 13.75
C PRO A 151 -8.36 -22.33 13.31
N VAL A 152 -8.24 -23.45 12.62
CA VAL A 152 -9.32 -24.39 12.39
C VAL A 152 -9.20 -25.53 13.41
N ARG A 153 -10.34 -26.03 13.90
CA ARG A 153 -10.38 -27.07 14.93
C ARG A 153 -11.03 -28.31 14.37
N PRO A 154 -10.43 -29.48 14.55
CA PRO A 154 -11.12 -30.74 14.28
C PRO A 154 -12.27 -30.95 15.26
N THR A 155 -13.22 -31.77 14.85
CA THR A 155 -14.36 -32.20 15.68
C THR A 155 -14.29 -33.71 15.89
N GLY A 156 -14.90 -34.17 16.98
CA GLY A 156 -15.07 -35.59 17.26
C GLY A 156 -16.50 -35.89 17.63
N GLU A 157 -16.99 -37.05 17.18
CA GLU A 157 -18.30 -37.56 17.52
C GLU A 157 -18.16 -38.73 18.48
N GLU A 158 -18.96 -38.68 19.55
CA GLU A 158 -19.02 -39.75 20.55
C GLU A 158 -19.65 -40.99 19.97
N VAL A 159 -19.13 -42.14 20.35
CA VAL A 159 -19.70 -43.45 20.07
C VAL A 159 -19.99 -44.14 21.37
N THR A 160 -21.19 -44.64 21.52
CA THR A 160 -21.60 -45.49 22.65
C THR A 160 -21.78 -46.93 22.20
N SER A 161 -21.55 -47.86 23.09
CA SER A 161 -21.84 -49.29 22.89
C SER A 161 -22.54 -49.85 24.10
N GLU A 162 -23.42 -50.80 23.89
CA GLU A 162 -24.14 -51.51 24.94
C GLU A 162 -24.16 -53.01 24.65
N ASP A 163 -23.89 -53.84 25.68
CA ASP A 163 -23.92 -55.30 25.58
C ASP A 163 -24.17 -55.88 26.97
N ILE A 164 -24.46 -57.17 27.03
CA ILE A 164 -24.70 -57.90 28.29
C ILE A 164 -23.40 -58.07 29.08
N GLN A 165 -23.55 -58.27 30.39
CA GLN A 165 -22.41 -58.48 31.31
C GLN A 165 -21.46 -59.60 30.83
N GLY A 166 -20.14 -59.28 30.83
CA GLY A 166 -19.09 -60.23 30.45
C GLY A 166 -18.75 -60.27 28.94
N LYS A 167 -19.44 -59.45 28.10
CA LYS A 167 -19.11 -59.31 26.66
C LYS A 167 -18.13 -58.18 26.40
N THR A 168 -17.25 -58.47 25.48
CA THR A 168 -16.32 -57.41 24.98
C THR A 168 -17.05 -56.47 24.06
N GLN A 169 -16.90 -55.18 24.30
CA GLN A 169 -17.49 -54.15 23.50
C GLN A 169 -16.41 -53.35 22.74
N THR A 170 -16.74 -52.88 21.56
CA THR A 170 -15.85 -52.06 20.73
C THR A 170 -16.60 -50.85 20.22
N GLY A 171 -15.92 -49.73 20.14
CA GLY A 171 -16.44 -48.47 19.57
C GLY A 171 -15.34 -47.77 18.80
N LYS A 172 -15.71 -47.10 17.74
CA LYS A 172 -14.76 -46.29 16.93
C LYS A 172 -15.32 -44.86 16.84
N PRO A 173 -14.87 -43.95 17.73
CA PRO A 173 -15.21 -42.53 17.59
C PRO A 173 -14.76 -41.99 16.22
N THR A 174 -15.57 -41.09 15.67
CA THR A 174 -15.29 -40.44 14.40
C THR A 174 -14.64 -39.09 14.67
N PHE A 175 -13.54 -38.80 13.96
CA PHE A 175 -12.85 -37.53 13.99
C PHE A 175 -12.92 -36.91 12.61
N THR A 176 -13.26 -35.62 12.56
CA THR A 176 -13.34 -34.85 11.31
C THR A 176 -12.38 -33.67 11.39
N GLU A 177 -11.51 -33.53 10.40
CA GLU A 177 -10.59 -32.39 10.28
C GLU A 177 -11.36 -31.08 10.14
N GLY A 178 -10.81 -30.00 10.70
CA GLY A 178 -11.44 -28.69 10.65
C GLY A 178 -11.35 -28.03 9.28
N ASP A 179 -10.29 -28.36 8.53
CA ASP A 179 -10.07 -27.93 7.14
C ASP A 179 -9.20 -28.98 6.43
N PRO A 180 -9.51 -29.38 5.18
CA PRO A 180 -8.71 -30.36 4.41
C PRO A 180 -7.26 -29.98 4.19
N VAL A 181 -6.91 -28.70 4.27
CA VAL A 181 -5.52 -28.20 4.14
C VAL A 181 -4.73 -28.44 5.43
N VAL A 182 -5.44 -28.72 6.55
CA VAL A 182 -4.87 -29.03 7.86
C VAL A 182 -5.35 -30.41 8.28
N PRO A 183 -4.78 -31.50 7.74
CA PRO A 183 -5.24 -32.86 8.00
C PRO A 183 -5.02 -33.27 9.46
N MET A 184 -5.75 -34.31 9.89
CA MET A 184 -5.61 -34.96 11.18
C MET A 184 -4.24 -35.63 11.32
#